data_8d09be84031b43aafca11235909947b1
#
_entry.id   8d09be84031b43aafca11235909947b1
#
_cell.length_a   1.000
_cell.length_b   1.000
_cell.length_c   1.000
_cell.angle_alpha   90.00
_cell.angle_beta   90.00
_cell.angle_gamma   90.00
#
_symmetry.space_group_name_H-M   'P 1'
#
loop_
_entity.id
_entity.type
_entity.pdbx_description
1 polymer ?
#
loop_
_entity_poly.entity_id
_entity_poly.type
_entity_poly.pdbx_seq_one_letter_code
_entity_poly.pdbx_strand_id
1 'polypeptide(L)'
;MQDHIFQNLPEEACGMLGGRGDQVEVVIPITNQAHSPVRFYMHPVEMLRAFDWLEENQMEMIATFHSHPMGPLHPSESDVQEFAYPGTAVLIWSPVDEQRWGVRGFMIEAAGYREIGLILLES
;
A
#
# COMPACT_ATOMS: atom_id res chain seq x y z
N MET A 1 -0.19 7.99 5.49
CA MET A 1 0.28 6.59 5.55
C MET A 1 1.08 6.26 6.81
N GLN A 2 2.04 7.08 7.17
CA GLN A 2 2.93 6.79 8.31
C GLN A 2 2.18 6.61 9.62
N ASP A 3 1.21 7.45 9.93
CA ASP A 3 0.46 7.35 11.18
C ASP A 3 -0.24 5.99 11.30
N HIS A 4 -0.86 5.53 10.23
CA HIS A 4 -1.53 4.23 10.20
C HIS A 4 -0.53 3.08 10.39
N ILE A 5 0.63 3.19 9.73
CA ILE A 5 1.70 2.20 9.85
C ILE A 5 2.19 2.09 11.29
N PHE A 6 2.48 3.23 11.93
CA PHE A 6 3.02 3.24 13.29
C PHE A 6 2.00 2.79 14.33
N GLN A 7 0.71 3.08 14.11
CA GLN A 7 -0.36 2.62 14.98
C GLN A 7 -0.55 1.10 14.95
N ASN A 8 -0.15 0.44 13.87
CA ASN A 8 -0.33 -0.99 13.71
C ASN A 8 0.91 -1.82 14.04
N LEU A 9 2.04 -1.19 14.33
CA LEU A 9 3.25 -1.94 14.69
C LEU A 9 2.99 -2.87 15.88
N PRO A 10 3.54 -4.08 15.90
CA PRO A 10 4.49 -4.67 14.94
C PRO A 10 3.87 -5.35 13.73
N GLU A 11 2.57 -5.25 13.54
CA GLU A 11 1.88 -5.86 12.40
C GLU A 11 2.10 -5.05 11.12
N GLU A 12 2.04 -5.70 9.96
CA GLU A 12 1.97 -5.00 8.69
C GLU A 12 0.70 -4.16 8.64
N ALA A 13 0.83 -2.91 8.26
CA ALA A 13 -0.30 -2.05 7.94
C ALA A 13 -0.56 -2.07 6.44
N CYS A 14 -1.78 -1.81 6.04
CA CYS A 14 -2.15 -1.77 4.63
C CYS A 14 -3.24 -0.74 4.37
N GLY A 15 -3.45 -0.42 3.10
CA GLY A 15 -4.48 0.52 2.71
C GLY A 15 -4.48 0.79 1.22
N MET A 16 -5.34 1.72 0.83
CA MET A 16 -5.56 2.13 -0.55
C MET A 16 -5.23 3.60 -0.73
N LEU A 17 -4.72 3.94 -1.89
CA LEU A 17 -4.49 5.31 -2.30
C LEU A 17 -5.40 5.61 -3.48
N GLY A 18 -6.27 6.60 -3.31
CA GLY A 18 -7.21 7.00 -4.34
C GLY A 18 -6.90 8.37 -4.90
N GLY A 19 -7.39 8.63 -6.09
CA GLY A 19 -7.21 9.91 -6.74
C GLY A 19 -7.67 9.90 -8.18
N ARG A 20 -7.12 10.82 -8.96
CA ARG A 20 -7.45 11.00 -10.38
C ARG A 20 -6.17 10.99 -11.20
N GLY A 21 -6.18 10.23 -12.30
CA GLY A 21 -5.00 10.07 -13.13
C GLY A 21 -3.89 9.39 -12.35
N ASP A 22 -2.75 10.05 -12.21
CA ASP A 22 -1.60 9.57 -11.46
C ASP A 22 -1.36 10.34 -10.16
N GLN A 23 -2.32 11.18 -9.75
CA GLN A 23 -2.20 12.00 -8.56
C GLN A 23 -3.05 11.44 -7.43
N VAL A 24 -2.38 11.06 -6.34
CA VAL A 24 -3.04 10.60 -5.11
C VAL A 24 -3.64 11.79 -4.38
N GLU A 25 -4.92 11.67 -4.03
CA GLU A 25 -5.68 12.71 -3.32
C GLU A 25 -6.15 12.24 -1.94
N VAL A 26 -6.23 10.93 -1.73
CA VAL A 26 -6.74 10.39 -0.47
C VAL A 26 -6.01 9.10 -0.08
N VAL A 27 -5.79 8.93 1.21
CA VAL A 27 -5.25 7.71 1.81
C VAL A 27 -6.39 7.05 2.58
N ILE A 28 -6.67 5.80 2.27
CA ILE A 28 -7.73 5.04 2.93
C ILE A 28 -7.09 3.87 3.68
N PRO A 29 -6.93 3.99 5.01
CA PRO A 29 -6.41 2.88 5.81
C PRO A 29 -7.39 1.69 5.78
N ILE A 30 -6.83 0.50 5.66
CA ILE A 30 -7.60 -0.76 5.69
C ILE A 30 -7.03 -1.63 6.80
N THR A 31 -7.90 -2.32 7.51
CA THR A 31 -7.46 -3.27 8.54
C THR A 31 -6.74 -4.45 7.91
N ASN A 32 -5.58 -4.81 8.44
CA ASN A 32 -4.90 -6.05 8.10
C ASN A 32 -5.58 -7.19 8.85
N GLN A 33 -6.38 -7.97 8.15
CA GLN A 33 -7.14 -9.07 8.74
C GLN A 33 -6.24 -10.24 9.15
N ALA A 34 -5.04 -10.34 8.60
CA ALA A 34 -4.07 -11.37 8.95
C ALA A 34 -3.43 -11.13 10.33
N HIS A 35 -3.44 -9.90 10.82
CA HIS A 35 -2.82 -9.51 12.10
C HIS A 35 -1.40 -10.05 12.25
N SER A 36 -0.58 -9.85 11.22
CA SER A 36 0.75 -10.46 11.13
C SER A 36 1.82 -9.40 10.85
N PRO A 37 3.04 -9.56 11.41
CA PRO A 37 4.16 -8.69 11.09
C PRO A 37 4.84 -9.01 9.76
N VAL A 38 4.44 -10.11 9.09
CA VAL A 38 5.09 -10.59 7.85
C VAL A 38 4.11 -10.84 6.71
N ARG A 39 2.82 -10.66 6.93
CA ARG A 39 1.77 -10.82 5.92
C ARG A 39 0.68 -9.81 6.13
N PHE A 40 -0.04 -9.49 5.05
CA PHE A 40 -1.27 -8.71 5.16
C PHE A 40 -2.37 -9.31 4.29
N TYR A 41 -3.59 -9.09 4.74
CA TYR A 41 -4.79 -9.39 3.99
C TYR A 41 -5.79 -8.26 4.27
N MET A 42 -6.10 -7.48 3.27
CA MET A 42 -7.00 -6.33 3.43
C MET A 42 -8.42 -6.81 3.73
N HIS A 43 -9.02 -6.22 4.77
CA HIS A 43 -10.37 -6.55 5.18
C HIS A 43 -11.36 -6.33 4.02
N PRO A 44 -12.08 -7.38 3.55
CA PRO A 44 -12.86 -7.29 2.30
C PRO A 44 -14.00 -6.29 2.36
N VAL A 45 -14.69 -6.18 3.48
CA VAL A 45 -15.81 -5.25 3.63
C VAL A 45 -15.32 -3.81 3.62
N GLU A 46 -14.20 -3.54 4.28
CA GLU A 46 -13.58 -2.21 4.25
C GLU A 46 -13.14 -1.83 2.83
N MET A 47 -12.62 -2.79 2.07
CA MET A 47 -12.24 -2.56 0.67
C MET A 47 -13.45 -2.20 -0.19
N LEU A 48 -14.55 -2.94 -0.04
CA LEU A 48 -15.78 -2.63 -0.78
C LEU A 48 -16.27 -1.22 -0.48
N ARG A 49 -16.29 -0.85 0.80
CA ARG A 49 -16.68 0.50 1.21
C ARG A 49 -15.75 1.56 0.64
N ALA A 50 -14.46 1.28 0.58
CA ALA A 50 -13.48 2.19 0.01
C ALA A 50 -13.72 2.38 -1.50
N PHE A 51 -13.95 1.30 -2.24
CA PHE A 51 -14.27 1.39 -3.67
C PHE A 51 -15.55 2.19 -3.92
N ASP A 52 -16.61 1.95 -3.14
CA ASP A 52 -17.86 2.69 -3.26
C ASP A 52 -17.65 4.18 -3.00
N TRP A 53 -16.89 4.50 -1.96
CA TRP A 53 -16.59 5.89 -1.62
C TRP A 53 -15.79 6.58 -2.73
N LEU A 54 -14.79 5.89 -3.29
CA LEU A 54 -14.00 6.41 -4.41
C LEU A 54 -14.89 6.69 -5.62
N GLU A 55 -15.76 5.76 -5.98
CA GLU A 55 -16.68 5.92 -7.11
C GLU A 55 -17.63 7.12 -6.90
N GLU A 56 -18.19 7.25 -5.71
CA GLU A 56 -19.06 8.38 -5.36
C GLU A 56 -18.36 9.73 -5.45
N ASN A 57 -17.04 9.75 -5.23
CA ASN A 57 -16.24 10.96 -5.30
C ASN A 57 -15.49 11.11 -6.63
N GLN A 58 -15.82 10.29 -7.62
CA GLN A 58 -15.23 10.34 -8.98
C GLN A 58 -13.71 10.14 -8.96
N MET A 59 -13.26 9.27 -8.09
CA MET A 59 -11.87 8.87 -7.97
C MET A 59 -11.69 7.39 -8.23
N GLU A 60 -10.45 6.98 -8.50
CA GLU A 60 -10.07 5.60 -8.71
C GLU A 60 -9.00 5.18 -7.71
N MET A 61 -8.86 3.88 -7.48
CA MET A 61 -7.73 3.36 -6.75
C MET A 61 -6.49 3.46 -7.64
N ILE A 62 -5.53 4.28 -7.25
CA ILE A 62 -4.28 4.47 -7.99
C ILE A 62 -3.23 3.46 -7.53
N ALA A 63 -3.21 3.16 -6.23
CA ALA A 63 -2.22 2.29 -5.64
C ALA A 63 -2.76 1.64 -4.38
N THR A 64 -2.10 0.58 -3.96
CA THR A 64 -2.22 0.06 -2.59
C THR A 64 -0.92 0.35 -1.86
N PHE A 65 -0.97 0.35 -0.54
CA PHE A 65 0.25 0.44 0.26
C PHE A 65 0.23 -0.58 1.39
N HIS A 66 1.40 -1.01 1.79
CA HIS A 66 1.58 -1.78 3.01
C HIS A 66 2.98 -1.54 3.58
N SER A 67 3.19 -2.01 4.81
CA SER A 67 4.47 -1.88 5.48
C SER A 67 5.13 -3.23 5.66
N HIS A 68 6.46 -3.22 5.63
CA HIS A 68 7.31 -4.34 6.04
C HIS A 68 8.07 -3.89 7.29
N PRO A 69 7.52 -4.10 8.51
CA PRO A 69 8.15 -3.58 9.73
C PRO A 69 9.56 -4.09 9.97
N MET A 70 9.89 -5.25 9.43
CA MET A 70 11.23 -5.83 9.52
C MET A 70 11.98 -5.81 8.18
N GLY A 71 11.46 -5.03 7.20
CA GLY A 71 12.01 -5.04 5.84
C GLY A 71 11.68 -6.31 5.07
N PRO A 72 12.16 -6.42 3.85
CA PRO A 72 12.93 -5.44 3.09
C PRO A 72 12.04 -4.37 2.43
N LEU A 73 12.66 -3.35 1.86
CA LEU A 73 11.97 -2.27 1.15
C LEU A 73 11.74 -2.66 -0.32
N HIS A 74 11.18 -3.82 -0.54
CA HIS A 74 10.74 -4.31 -1.84
C HIS A 74 9.67 -5.39 -1.65
N PRO A 75 8.89 -5.73 -2.71
CA PRO A 75 7.85 -6.75 -2.60
C PRO A 75 8.40 -8.10 -2.18
N SER A 76 7.66 -8.78 -1.31
CA SER A 76 7.93 -10.16 -0.96
C SER A 76 7.40 -11.09 -2.06
N GLU A 77 7.78 -12.38 -1.99
CA GLU A 77 7.27 -13.38 -2.90
C GLU A 77 5.73 -13.48 -2.81
N SER A 78 5.19 -13.46 -1.58
CA SER A 78 3.73 -13.48 -1.39
C SER A 78 3.06 -12.20 -1.91
N ASP A 79 3.71 -11.05 -1.79
CA ASP A 79 3.18 -9.80 -2.36
C ASP A 79 2.99 -9.93 -3.88
N VAL A 80 3.94 -10.55 -4.56
CA VAL A 80 3.86 -10.76 -6.01
C VAL A 80 2.78 -11.78 -6.36
N GLN A 81 2.74 -12.90 -5.65
CA GLN A 81 1.83 -14.01 -5.94
C GLN A 81 0.37 -13.68 -5.64
N GLU A 82 0.12 -12.90 -4.59
CA GLU A 82 -1.24 -12.62 -4.11
C GLU A 82 -1.80 -11.31 -4.65
N PHE A 83 -1.04 -10.58 -5.46
CA PHE A 83 -1.48 -9.28 -5.97
C PHE A 83 -2.69 -9.42 -6.91
N ALA A 84 -3.76 -8.70 -6.60
CA ALA A 84 -5.05 -8.85 -7.27
C ALA A 84 -5.43 -7.70 -8.20
N TYR A 85 -4.61 -6.64 -8.30
CA TYR A 85 -5.00 -5.41 -9.00
C TYR A 85 -3.98 -5.01 -10.07
N PRO A 86 -3.87 -5.78 -11.19
CA PRO A 86 -2.95 -5.44 -12.27
C PRO A 86 -3.16 -4.01 -12.77
N GLY A 87 -2.07 -3.31 -13.04
CA GLY A 87 -2.13 -1.93 -13.51
C GLY A 87 -2.17 -0.88 -12.43
N THR A 88 -2.27 -1.26 -11.16
CA THR A 88 -2.11 -0.33 -10.03
C THR A 88 -0.73 -0.49 -9.40
N ALA A 89 -0.23 0.60 -8.79
CA ALA A 89 1.05 0.57 -8.12
C ALA A 89 0.92 -0.01 -6.71
N VAL A 90 2.03 -0.49 -6.17
CA VAL A 90 2.16 -0.92 -4.78
C VAL A 90 3.24 -0.08 -4.12
N LEU A 91 2.91 0.58 -3.02
CA LEU A 91 3.86 1.32 -2.22
C LEU A 91 4.21 0.51 -0.98
N ILE A 92 5.50 0.35 -0.72
CA ILE A 92 5.98 -0.39 0.44
C ILE A 92 6.77 0.54 1.34
N TRP A 93 6.39 0.57 2.61
CA TRP A 93 7.06 1.31 3.67
C TRP A 93 7.87 0.35 4.52
N SER A 94 9.11 0.71 4.82
CA SER A 94 9.99 -0.13 5.62
C SER A 94 11.04 0.71 6.32
N PRO A 95 11.56 0.28 7.48
CA PRO A 95 12.71 0.93 8.09
C PRO A 95 13.90 0.89 7.15
N VAL A 96 14.60 2.00 7.00
CA VAL A 96 15.86 2.09 6.27
C VAL A 96 17.06 2.17 7.23
N ASP A 97 16.81 2.65 8.45
CA ASP A 97 17.75 2.60 9.56
C ASP A 97 16.96 2.67 10.88
N GLU A 98 17.64 2.80 12.02
CA GLU A 98 17.00 2.78 13.34
C GLU A 98 16.05 3.95 13.58
N GLN A 99 16.16 5.03 12.80
CA GLN A 99 15.42 6.27 13.04
C GLN A 99 14.50 6.65 11.88
N ARG A 100 14.65 6.04 10.69
CA ARG A 100 13.94 6.47 9.49
C ARG A 100 13.26 5.31 8.79
N TRP A 101 12.09 5.63 8.24
CA TRP A 101 11.36 4.76 7.34
C TRP A 101 11.39 5.35 5.94
N GLY A 102 11.47 4.50 4.95
CA GLY A 102 11.40 4.89 3.55
C GLY A 102 10.20 4.27 2.87
N VAL A 103 9.88 4.79 1.69
CA VAL A 103 8.80 4.28 0.84
C VAL A 103 9.33 4.14 -0.58
N ARG A 104 8.96 3.03 -1.23
CA ARG A 104 9.23 2.80 -2.66
C ARG A 104 7.98 2.30 -3.34
N GLY A 105 7.85 2.65 -4.61
CA GLY A 105 6.73 2.22 -5.43
C GLY A 105 7.13 1.17 -6.44
N PHE A 106 6.23 0.24 -6.70
CA PHE A 106 6.48 -0.88 -7.60
C PHE A 106 5.25 -1.16 -8.46
N MET A 107 5.51 -1.71 -9.65
CA MET A 107 4.47 -2.36 -10.45
C MET A 107 4.71 -3.86 -10.38
N ILE A 108 3.68 -4.60 -9.99
CA ILE A 108 3.73 -6.05 -9.93
C ILE A 108 3.40 -6.60 -11.33
N GLU A 109 4.25 -7.47 -11.83
CA GLU A 109 4.14 -8.08 -13.15
C GLU A 109 4.08 -9.61 -13.02
N ALA A 110 3.77 -10.30 -14.11
CA ALA A 110 3.53 -11.75 -14.08
C ALA A 110 4.72 -12.56 -13.52
N ALA A 111 5.94 -12.09 -13.72
CA ALA A 111 7.15 -12.80 -13.32
C ALA A 111 7.93 -12.08 -12.20
N GLY A 112 7.35 -11.05 -11.56
CA GLY A 112 8.03 -10.33 -10.51
C GLY A 112 7.54 -8.89 -10.37
N TYR A 113 8.47 -7.96 -10.26
CA TYR A 113 8.12 -6.56 -10.08
C TYR A 113 9.20 -5.66 -10.68
N ARG A 114 8.83 -4.40 -10.92
CA ARG A 114 9.78 -3.33 -11.26
C ARG A 114 9.49 -2.11 -10.41
N GLU A 115 10.54 -1.41 -10.04
CA GLU A 115 10.40 -0.18 -9.27
C GLU A 115 9.93 0.98 -10.17
N ILE A 116 9.07 1.85 -9.63
CA ILE A 116 8.63 3.07 -10.29
C ILE A 116 9.04 4.29 -9.48
N GLY A 117 9.15 5.44 -10.16
CA GLY A 117 9.43 6.70 -9.48
C GLY A 117 8.22 7.22 -8.71
N LEU A 118 8.48 7.81 -7.55
CA LEU A 118 7.47 8.49 -6.76
C LEU A 118 7.83 9.97 -6.69
N ILE A 119 6.82 10.83 -6.85
CA ILE A 119 6.97 12.27 -6.69
C ILE A 119 6.15 12.70 -5.48
N LEU A 120 6.81 13.31 -4.50
CA LEU A 120 6.13 13.88 -3.34
C LEU A 120 5.66 15.28 -3.73
N LEU A 121 4.33 15.48 -3.60
CA LEU A 121 3.74 16.79 -3.79
C LEU A 121 3.49 17.38 -2.41
N GLU A 122 4.09 18.53 -2.15
CA GLU A 122 3.82 19.27 -0.93
C GLU A 122 2.56 20.11 -1.11
N SER A 123 1.69 20.04 -0.14
CA SER A 123 0.47 20.86 -0.12
C SER A 123 0.72 22.17 0.63
#